data_1556f8c702ad00ecd1957fafbf998067
#
_entry.id   1556f8c702ad00ecd1957fafbf998067
#
_cell.length_a   1.000
_cell.length_b   1.000
_cell.length_c   1.000
_cell.angle_alpha   90.00
_cell.angle_beta   90.00
_cell.angle_gamma   90.00
#
_symmetry.space_group_name_H-M   'P 1'
#
loop_
_entity.id
_entity.type
_entity.pdbx_description
1 polymer ?
#
loop_
_entity_poly.entity_id
_entity_poly.type
_entity_poly.pdbx_seq_one_letter_code
_entity_poly.pdbx_strand_id
1 'polypeptide(L)'
;MRRDTQSRDSDEIIKSDGVCYRGCVSDQPEASVNRLERRKQRTRAALIKAAQTFIAAGKVNVPVLEITQAADVGMGSFYNHFESKEQLFEAAVAEVLDTHGALLDALTPSIDDPAETFARSYRLTGRMFRRRPQESQILLANGMQLLASEKGLAPRALRDIQEATRAGRFTVDDPELALAMAGGALLGLGNLLRNQPDRDDAAATDAVTEDILRLFGLPADEARDICSRPLPDLDGIAEPDSAA
;
A
#
# COMPACT_ATOMS: atom_id res chain seq x y z
N MET A 1 29.30 36.71 -64.94
CA MET A 1 30.21 37.86 -64.82
C MET A 1 30.92 37.72 -63.52
N ARG A 2 32.13 37.18 -63.57
CA ARG A 2 33.41 37.70 -63.00
C ARG A 2 33.35 37.84 -61.44
N ARG A 3 34.26 37.39 -60.62
CA ARG A 3 35.62 36.77 -60.58
C ARG A 3 35.93 36.63 -59.13
N ASP A 4 36.41 35.48 -58.68
CA ASP A 4 37.80 35.15 -58.30
C ASP A 4 38.49 36.16 -57.37
N THR A 5 38.99 35.64 -56.22
CA THR A 5 40.42 35.48 -55.86
C THR A 5 40.46 35.15 -54.36
N GLN A 6 40.88 34.02 -53.84
CA GLN A 6 42.20 33.42 -53.70
C GLN A 6 43.29 34.30 -53.03
N SER A 7 43.74 33.88 -51.82
CA SER A 7 45.14 33.98 -51.36
C SER A 7 45.10 33.52 -49.83
N ARG A 8 45.64 32.41 -49.48
CA ARG A 8 47.03 31.96 -49.21
C ARG A 8 47.68 32.59 -47.99
N ASP A 9 47.99 31.64 -47.12
CA ASP A 9 49.22 31.36 -46.35
C ASP A 9 49.50 32.24 -45.14
N SER A 10 49.66 31.61 -44.01
CA SER A 10 50.96 31.24 -43.43
C SER A 10 50.84 30.48 -42.12
N ASP A 11 51.57 29.39 -42.10
CA ASP A 11 51.94 28.63 -40.96
C ASP A 11 52.60 29.44 -39.84
N GLU A 12 52.20 29.20 -38.60
CA GLU A 12 53.15 29.37 -37.52
C GLU A 12 52.91 28.25 -36.46
N ILE A 13 53.82 27.28 -36.51
CA ILE A 13 54.01 26.23 -35.54
C ILE A 13 54.67 26.84 -34.33
N ILE A 14 54.00 26.88 -33.17
CA ILE A 14 54.67 27.02 -31.88
C ILE A 14 54.47 25.71 -31.12
N LYS A 15 55.59 24.94 -31.08
CA LYS A 15 55.77 23.84 -30.13
C LYS A 15 56.13 24.46 -28.79
N SER A 16 55.38 24.11 -27.73
CA SER A 16 55.90 24.04 -26.38
C SER A 16 55.13 23.04 -25.55
N ASP A 17 55.81 22.01 -25.20
CA ASP A 17 55.80 21.19 -24.00
C ASP A 17 54.47 20.75 -23.36
N GLY A 18 54.33 19.44 -23.46
CA GLY A 18 53.28 18.60 -22.91
C GLY A 18 53.00 18.77 -21.44
N VAL A 19 51.71 18.94 -21.17
CA VAL A 19 51.02 18.28 -20.06
C VAL A 19 49.58 18.08 -20.51
N CYS A 20 49.21 16.84 -20.84
CA CYS A 20 47.78 16.43 -20.97
C CYS A 20 47.17 16.41 -19.57
N TYR A 21 46.48 17.48 -19.20
CA TYR A 21 45.47 17.38 -18.16
C TYR A 21 44.25 16.68 -18.76
N ARG A 22 44.18 15.36 -18.56
CA ARG A 22 42.90 14.66 -18.63
C ARG A 22 42.05 15.24 -17.53
N GLY A 23 41.12 16.08 -17.87
CA GLY A 23 40.02 16.49 -17.02
C GLY A 23 39.23 15.22 -16.64
N CYS A 24 39.48 14.67 -15.48
CA CYS A 24 38.55 13.79 -14.82
C CYS A 24 37.34 14.66 -14.45
N VAL A 25 36.34 14.71 -15.29
CA VAL A 25 34.99 15.11 -14.89
C VAL A 25 34.54 14.02 -13.92
N SER A 26 34.60 14.32 -12.63
CA SER A 26 34.12 13.46 -11.57
C SER A 26 32.60 13.47 -11.59
N ASP A 27 32.06 12.50 -12.32
CA ASP A 27 30.63 12.15 -12.36
C ASP A 27 30.26 11.37 -11.06
N GLN A 28 30.44 11.99 -9.87
CA GLN A 28 30.28 11.28 -8.59
C GLN A 28 29.32 11.86 -7.56
N PRO A 29 28.66 13.01 -7.66
CA PRO A 29 27.69 13.43 -6.63
C PRO A 29 26.37 12.69 -6.73
N GLU A 30 25.80 12.44 -7.90
CA GLU A 30 24.49 11.83 -8.08
C GLU A 30 24.44 10.34 -7.70
N ALA A 31 25.47 9.58 -8.00
CA ALA A 31 25.54 8.15 -7.63
C ALA A 31 25.72 7.93 -6.12
N SER A 32 26.41 8.84 -5.43
CA SER A 32 26.60 8.77 -3.98
C SER A 32 25.33 9.15 -3.20
N VAL A 33 24.63 10.20 -3.65
CA VAL A 33 23.34 10.63 -3.09
C VAL A 33 22.29 9.51 -3.24
N ASN A 34 22.22 8.89 -4.41
CA ASN A 34 21.30 7.78 -4.68
C ASN A 34 21.60 6.56 -3.79
N ARG A 35 22.88 6.24 -3.52
CA ARG A 35 23.26 5.13 -2.63
C ARG A 35 22.93 5.40 -1.17
N LEU A 36 23.14 6.62 -0.70
CA LEU A 36 22.79 7.02 0.67
C LEU A 36 21.27 6.96 0.89
N GLU A 37 20.50 7.48 -0.05
CA GLU A 37 19.05 7.48 0.02
C GLU A 37 18.48 6.05 -0.01
N ARG A 38 18.99 5.16 -0.88
CA ARG A 38 18.63 3.74 -0.87
C ARG A 38 18.93 3.06 0.45
N ARG A 39 20.09 3.35 1.06
CA ARG A 39 20.43 2.81 2.39
C ARG A 39 19.46 3.30 3.45
N LYS A 40 19.08 4.58 3.41
CA LYS A 40 18.11 5.19 4.31
C LYS A 40 16.74 4.52 4.18
N GLN A 41 16.27 4.33 2.95
CA GLN A 41 15.00 3.64 2.67
C GLN A 41 15.02 2.19 3.17
N ARG A 42 16.09 1.42 2.93
CA ARG A 42 16.23 0.04 3.45
C ARG A 42 16.17 -0.01 4.97
N THR A 43 16.87 0.89 5.66
CA THR A 43 16.84 0.94 7.12
C THR A 43 15.43 1.25 7.63
N ARG A 44 14.73 2.20 6.99
CA ARG A 44 13.35 2.54 7.34
C ARG A 44 12.40 1.36 7.13
N ALA A 45 12.50 0.67 6.00
CA ALA A 45 11.69 -0.50 5.69
C ALA A 45 11.94 -1.66 6.68
N ALA A 46 13.21 -1.91 7.07
CA ALA A 46 13.55 -2.93 8.06
C ALA A 46 12.93 -2.63 9.43
N LEU A 47 12.97 -1.37 9.88
CA LEU A 47 12.31 -0.94 11.12
C LEU A 47 10.79 -1.12 11.07
N ILE A 48 10.15 -0.75 9.96
CA ILE A 48 8.71 -0.94 9.76
C ILE A 48 8.36 -2.42 9.79
N LYS A 49 9.09 -3.27 9.08
CA LYS A 49 8.84 -4.72 9.06
C LYS A 49 8.99 -5.36 10.45
N ALA A 50 9.99 -4.94 11.22
CA ALA A 50 10.13 -5.37 12.62
C ALA A 50 8.92 -4.95 13.46
N ALA A 51 8.46 -3.70 13.33
CA ALA A 51 7.27 -3.20 14.03
C ALA A 51 6.01 -3.99 13.64
N GLN A 52 5.80 -4.27 12.35
CA GLN A 52 4.69 -5.10 11.86
C GLN A 52 4.69 -6.49 12.52
N THR A 53 5.85 -7.12 12.66
CA THR A 53 6.00 -8.41 13.34
C THR A 53 5.60 -8.33 14.82
N PHE A 54 6.00 -7.27 15.53
CA PHE A 54 5.60 -7.07 16.92
C PHE A 54 4.10 -6.79 17.07
N ILE A 55 3.51 -5.96 16.20
CA ILE A 55 2.07 -5.68 16.22
C ILE A 55 1.28 -6.99 15.98
N ALA A 56 1.66 -7.76 14.99
CA ALA A 56 1.02 -9.05 14.67
C ALA A 56 1.11 -10.04 15.81
N ALA A 57 2.19 -10.00 16.62
CA ALA A 57 2.33 -10.80 17.83
C ALA A 57 1.59 -10.23 19.06
N GLY A 58 0.85 -9.12 18.91
CA GLY A 58 0.18 -8.41 20.02
C GLY A 58 1.15 -7.68 20.98
N LYS A 59 2.40 -7.50 20.58
CA LYS A 59 3.46 -6.90 21.39
C LYS A 59 3.67 -5.43 21.00
N VAL A 60 2.77 -4.56 21.42
CA VAL A 60 2.88 -3.12 21.12
C VAL A 60 3.75 -2.36 22.14
N ASN A 61 4.09 -2.98 23.26
CA ASN A 61 4.83 -2.31 24.32
C ASN A 61 6.29 -2.80 24.45
N VAL A 62 6.97 -2.96 23.31
CA VAL A 62 8.38 -3.39 23.25
C VAL A 62 9.32 -2.18 23.33
N PRO A 63 10.51 -2.34 23.96
CA PRO A 63 11.56 -1.32 23.95
C PRO A 63 12.09 -1.07 22.53
N VAL A 64 12.53 0.16 22.22
CA VAL A 64 13.17 0.51 20.94
C VAL A 64 14.40 -0.38 20.67
N LEU A 65 15.11 -0.80 21.73
CA LEU A 65 16.26 -1.70 21.61
C LEU A 65 15.87 -3.04 20.95
N GLU A 66 14.76 -3.65 21.37
CA GLU A 66 14.28 -4.91 20.78
C GLU A 66 13.88 -4.73 19.32
N ILE A 67 13.25 -3.60 18.99
CA ILE A 67 12.85 -3.27 17.61
C ILE A 67 14.09 -3.15 16.72
N THR A 68 15.10 -2.41 17.17
CA THR A 68 16.34 -2.21 16.41
C THR A 68 17.15 -3.50 16.25
N GLN A 69 17.15 -4.37 17.27
CA GLN A 69 17.75 -5.70 17.18
C GLN A 69 17.01 -6.60 16.16
N ALA A 70 15.67 -6.60 16.18
CA ALA A 70 14.88 -7.36 15.23
C ALA A 70 15.01 -6.85 13.78
N ALA A 71 15.28 -5.56 13.61
CA ALA A 71 15.51 -4.92 12.31
C ALA A 71 16.98 -5.03 11.83
N ASP A 72 17.87 -5.57 12.66
CA ASP A 72 19.34 -5.61 12.42
C ASP A 72 19.93 -4.21 12.11
N VAL A 73 19.53 -3.20 12.90
CA VAL A 73 20.02 -1.83 12.76
C VAL A 73 20.52 -1.28 14.09
N GLY A 74 21.44 -0.31 14.03
CA GLY A 74 21.93 0.36 15.25
C GLY A 74 20.88 1.28 15.87
N MET A 75 20.90 1.41 17.20
CA MET A 75 19.99 2.27 17.96
C MET A 75 19.94 3.73 17.43
N GLY A 76 21.09 4.30 17.05
CA GLY A 76 21.15 5.65 16.46
C GLY A 76 20.43 5.75 15.12
N SER A 77 20.30 4.65 14.36
CA SER A 77 19.59 4.63 13.09
C SER A 77 18.08 4.78 13.27
N PHE A 78 17.52 4.31 14.39
CA PHE A 78 16.11 4.48 14.71
C PHE A 78 15.72 5.96 14.73
N TYR A 79 16.43 6.77 15.51
CA TYR A 79 16.12 8.19 15.68
C TYR A 79 16.42 9.06 14.45
N ASN A 80 17.12 8.52 13.45
CA ASN A 80 17.24 9.17 12.13
C ASN A 80 15.97 9.01 11.25
N HIS A 81 15.05 8.11 11.63
CA HIS A 81 13.85 7.79 10.85
C HIS A 81 12.54 8.05 11.57
N PHE A 82 12.53 7.90 12.90
CA PHE A 82 11.33 8.01 13.73
C PHE A 82 11.64 8.76 15.02
N GLU A 83 10.80 9.69 15.38
CA GLU A 83 10.95 10.50 16.61
C GLU A 83 10.57 9.67 17.85
N SER A 84 9.64 8.72 17.69
CA SER A 84 9.14 7.88 18.77
C SER A 84 8.78 6.48 18.25
N LYS A 85 8.60 5.55 19.19
CA LYS A 85 8.10 4.21 18.94
C LYS A 85 6.67 4.26 18.36
N GLU A 86 5.86 5.13 18.88
CA GLU A 86 4.47 5.33 18.44
C GLU A 86 4.42 5.73 16.97
N GLN A 87 5.25 6.68 16.54
CA GLN A 87 5.38 7.07 15.12
C GLN A 87 5.79 5.91 14.22
N LEU A 88 6.71 5.06 14.67
CA LEU A 88 7.08 3.84 13.93
C LEU A 88 5.88 2.90 13.79
N PHE A 89 5.15 2.65 14.89
CA PHE A 89 4.00 1.73 14.87
C PHE A 89 2.87 2.26 13.98
N GLU A 90 2.59 3.56 14.02
CA GLU A 90 1.65 4.21 13.11
C GLU A 90 2.07 4.05 11.64
N ALA A 91 3.36 4.27 11.34
CA ALA A 91 3.88 4.07 9.99
C ALA A 91 3.79 2.60 9.54
N ALA A 92 4.00 1.64 10.45
CA ALA A 92 3.90 0.21 10.17
C ALA A 92 2.47 -0.22 9.83
N VAL A 93 1.48 0.32 10.53
CA VAL A 93 0.06 0.09 10.23
C VAL A 93 -0.32 0.76 8.90
N ALA A 94 0.08 2.02 8.71
CA ALA A 94 -0.22 2.77 7.48
C ALA A 94 0.30 2.05 6.23
N GLU A 95 1.52 1.49 6.27
CA GLU A 95 2.10 0.77 5.14
C GLU A 95 1.31 -0.49 4.77
N VAL A 96 0.81 -1.24 5.74
CA VAL A 96 -0.07 -2.40 5.48
C VAL A 96 -1.36 -1.95 4.77
N LEU A 97 -1.98 -0.86 5.24
CA LEU A 97 -3.21 -0.32 4.67
C LEU A 97 -3.01 0.21 3.25
N ASP A 98 -1.91 0.93 3.03
CA ASP A 98 -1.60 1.50 1.72
C ASP A 98 -1.28 0.41 0.70
N THR A 99 -0.52 -0.62 1.11
CA THR A 99 -0.22 -1.78 0.27
C THR A 99 -1.50 -2.53 -0.13
N HIS A 100 -2.38 -2.78 0.86
CA HIS A 100 -3.66 -3.43 0.58
C HIS A 100 -4.56 -2.56 -0.30
N GLY A 101 -4.66 -1.27 -0.01
CA GLY A 101 -5.44 -0.34 -0.82
C GLY A 101 -4.96 -0.27 -2.27
N ALA A 102 -3.64 -0.22 -2.49
CA ALA A 102 -3.06 -0.24 -3.83
C ALA A 102 -3.36 -1.55 -4.58
N LEU A 103 -3.38 -2.68 -3.87
CA LEU A 103 -3.79 -3.97 -4.42
C LEU A 103 -5.26 -3.94 -4.89
N LEU A 104 -6.16 -3.42 -4.07
CA LEU A 104 -7.57 -3.27 -4.45
C LEU A 104 -7.73 -2.35 -5.67
N ASP A 105 -7.05 -1.20 -5.68
CA ASP A 105 -7.08 -0.26 -6.82
C ASP A 105 -6.58 -0.93 -8.12
N ALA A 106 -5.60 -1.85 -8.04
CA ALA A 106 -5.10 -2.60 -9.19
C ALA A 106 -6.06 -3.69 -9.68
N LEU A 107 -6.91 -4.23 -8.81
CA LEU A 107 -7.81 -5.35 -9.11
C LEU A 107 -9.23 -4.92 -9.53
N THR A 108 -9.55 -3.63 -9.42
CA THR A 108 -10.90 -3.09 -9.70
C THR A 108 -11.03 -2.14 -10.90
N PRO A 109 -10.00 -1.85 -11.72
CA PRO A 109 -10.02 -0.73 -12.68
C PRO A 109 -10.98 -0.90 -13.87
N SER A 110 -11.57 -2.07 -14.07
CA SER A 110 -12.40 -2.38 -15.25
C SER A 110 -13.86 -2.69 -14.91
N ILE A 111 -14.34 -2.22 -13.75
CA ILE A 111 -15.74 -2.45 -13.33
C ILE A 111 -16.52 -1.17 -13.53
N ASP A 112 -17.54 -1.23 -14.39
CA ASP A 112 -18.42 -0.08 -14.68
C ASP A 112 -19.46 0.15 -13.57
N ASP A 113 -19.85 -0.92 -12.84
CA ASP A 113 -20.84 -0.85 -11.76
C ASP A 113 -20.15 -0.54 -10.42
N PRO A 114 -20.38 0.65 -9.81
CA PRO A 114 -19.78 1.01 -8.54
C PRO A 114 -20.23 0.13 -7.36
N ALA A 115 -21.41 -0.49 -7.41
CA ALA A 115 -21.84 -1.45 -6.40
C ALA A 115 -21.02 -2.75 -6.47
N GLU A 116 -20.68 -3.22 -7.68
CA GLU A 116 -19.77 -4.34 -7.88
C GLU A 116 -18.34 -3.99 -7.46
N THR A 117 -17.87 -2.77 -7.74
CA THR A 117 -16.55 -2.30 -7.29
C THR A 117 -16.41 -2.39 -5.77
N PHE A 118 -17.41 -1.85 -5.04
CA PHE A 118 -17.47 -1.96 -3.59
C PHE A 118 -17.48 -3.43 -3.13
N ALA A 119 -18.38 -4.25 -3.69
CA ALA A 119 -18.50 -5.66 -3.33
C ALA A 119 -17.23 -6.45 -3.57
N ARG A 120 -16.55 -6.23 -4.70
CA ARG A 120 -15.27 -6.89 -5.04
C ARG A 120 -14.17 -6.51 -4.04
N SER A 121 -14.01 -5.23 -3.74
CA SER A 121 -13.05 -4.73 -2.76
C SER A 121 -13.31 -5.31 -1.37
N TYR A 122 -14.58 -5.36 -0.97
CA TYR A 122 -15.00 -5.90 0.32
C TYR A 122 -14.72 -7.40 0.43
N ARG A 123 -15.07 -8.18 -0.62
CA ARG A 123 -14.81 -9.63 -0.71
C ARG A 123 -13.31 -9.93 -0.72
N LEU A 124 -12.50 -9.20 -1.48
CA LEU A 124 -11.05 -9.35 -1.50
C LEU A 124 -10.44 -9.10 -0.13
N THR A 125 -10.89 -8.05 0.57
CA THR A 125 -10.43 -7.75 1.93
C THR A 125 -10.81 -8.87 2.91
N GLY A 126 -12.01 -9.42 2.82
CA GLY A 126 -12.43 -10.54 3.64
C GLY A 126 -11.59 -11.82 3.40
N ARG A 127 -11.23 -12.11 2.13
CA ARG A 127 -10.36 -13.25 1.79
C ARG A 127 -8.95 -13.09 2.37
N MET A 128 -8.45 -11.87 2.51
CA MET A 128 -7.13 -11.63 3.09
C MET A 128 -6.98 -12.11 4.53
N PHE A 129 -8.06 -12.16 5.31
CA PHE A 129 -7.99 -12.61 6.70
C PHE A 129 -7.38 -14.01 6.86
N ARG A 130 -7.50 -14.87 5.86
CA ARG A 130 -6.86 -16.19 5.82
C ARG A 130 -5.52 -16.20 5.11
N ARG A 131 -5.43 -15.51 3.98
CA ARG A 131 -4.27 -15.56 3.09
C ARG A 131 -3.07 -14.77 3.61
N ARG A 132 -3.33 -13.68 4.38
CA ARG A 132 -2.31 -12.80 4.93
C ARG A 132 -2.48 -12.62 6.44
N PRO A 133 -2.17 -13.66 7.24
CA PRO A 133 -2.50 -13.67 8.66
C PRO A 133 -1.78 -12.57 9.47
N GLN A 134 -0.54 -12.22 9.11
CA GLN A 134 0.21 -11.16 9.78
C GLN A 134 -0.42 -9.79 9.57
N GLU A 135 -0.74 -9.43 8.32
CA GLU A 135 -1.41 -8.17 7.96
C GLU A 135 -2.81 -8.10 8.58
N SER A 136 -3.54 -9.23 8.56
CA SER A 136 -4.85 -9.34 9.17
C SER A 136 -4.84 -9.10 10.67
N GLN A 137 -3.82 -9.56 11.38
CA GLN A 137 -3.66 -9.30 12.81
C GLN A 137 -3.42 -7.81 13.07
N ILE A 138 -2.66 -7.13 12.23
CA ILE A 138 -2.44 -5.68 12.31
C ILE A 138 -3.76 -4.93 12.10
N LEU A 139 -4.53 -5.31 11.08
CA LEU A 139 -5.84 -4.73 10.81
C LEU A 139 -6.81 -4.93 11.98
N LEU A 140 -6.92 -6.15 12.51
CA LEU A 140 -7.83 -6.47 13.61
C LEU A 140 -7.44 -5.80 14.93
N ALA A 141 -6.13 -5.64 15.18
CA ALA A 141 -5.64 -4.98 16.40
C ALA A 141 -5.94 -3.47 16.42
N ASN A 142 -6.02 -2.83 15.24
CA ASN A 142 -6.20 -1.39 15.10
C ASN A 142 -7.55 -1.01 14.46
N GLY A 143 -8.40 -1.99 14.17
CA GLY A 143 -9.53 -1.87 13.23
C GLY A 143 -10.46 -0.69 13.49
N MET A 144 -10.89 -0.45 14.74
CA MET A 144 -11.80 0.65 15.04
C MET A 144 -11.18 2.03 14.79
N GLN A 145 -9.87 2.19 15.04
CA GLN A 145 -9.14 3.42 14.76
C GLN A 145 -8.97 3.63 13.26
N LEU A 146 -8.86 2.54 12.50
CA LEU A 146 -8.69 2.57 11.05
C LEU A 146 -9.95 3.02 10.31
N LEU A 147 -11.15 2.81 10.87
CA LEU A 147 -12.41 3.32 10.31
C LEU A 147 -12.49 4.85 10.34
N ALA A 148 -11.78 5.49 11.25
CA ALA A 148 -11.69 6.96 11.34
C ALA A 148 -10.43 7.52 10.65
N SER A 149 -9.65 6.69 9.97
CA SER A 149 -8.41 7.10 9.32
C SER A 149 -8.67 7.86 8.01
N GLU A 150 -7.96 8.95 7.80
CA GLU A 150 -7.95 9.68 6.52
C GLU A 150 -7.12 8.99 5.42
N LYS A 151 -6.48 7.88 5.74
CA LYS A 151 -5.62 7.10 4.83
C LYS A 151 -6.01 5.62 4.82
N GLY A 152 -5.59 4.92 3.78
CA GLY A 152 -5.75 3.48 3.67
C GLY A 152 -7.13 3.05 3.16
N LEU A 153 -7.76 2.08 3.82
CA LEU A 153 -8.98 1.42 3.33
C LEU A 153 -10.26 2.23 3.55
N ALA A 154 -10.39 2.94 4.67
CA ALA A 154 -11.61 3.66 5.01
C ALA A 154 -11.99 4.75 3.99
N PRO A 155 -11.10 5.66 3.57
CA PRO A 155 -11.44 6.65 2.55
C PRO A 155 -11.73 6.03 1.18
N ARG A 156 -11.12 4.89 0.83
CA ARG A 156 -11.46 4.15 -0.41
C ARG A 156 -12.86 3.57 -0.35
N ALA A 157 -13.19 2.87 0.72
CA ALA A 157 -14.53 2.32 0.91
C ALA A 157 -15.62 3.43 0.97
N LEU A 158 -15.33 4.56 1.63
CA LEU A 158 -16.23 5.71 1.66
C LEU A 158 -16.46 6.27 0.25
N ARG A 159 -15.40 6.43 -0.54
CA ARG A 159 -15.51 6.86 -1.95
C ARG A 159 -16.40 5.90 -2.74
N ASP A 160 -16.17 4.59 -2.65
CA ASP A 160 -16.91 3.58 -3.38
C ASP A 160 -18.42 3.59 -2.99
N ILE A 161 -18.72 3.74 -1.69
CA ILE A 161 -20.11 3.90 -1.19
C ILE A 161 -20.74 5.17 -1.78
N GLN A 162 -20.05 6.30 -1.77
CA GLN A 162 -20.54 7.57 -2.30
C GLN A 162 -20.75 7.51 -3.81
N GLU A 163 -19.88 6.84 -4.56
CA GLU A 163 -20.00 6.66 -6.00
C GLU A 163 -21.20 5.78 -6.34
N ALA A 164 -21.40 4.67 -5.62
CA ALA A 164 -22.55 3.81 -5.80
C ALA A 164 -23.87 4.51 -5.42
N THR A 165 -23.87 5.37 -4.40
CA THR A 165 -25.03 6.17 -4.02
C THR A 165 -25.34 7.23 -5.08
N ARG A 166 -24.32 7.95 -5.58
CA ARG A 166 -24.52 8.94 -6.67
C ARG A 166 -25.03 8.32 -7.97
N ALA A 167 -24.61 7.08 -8.25
CA ALA A 167 -25.10 6.32 -9.40
C ALA A 167 -26.48 5.69 -9.19
N GLY A 168 -27.12 5.89 -8.03
CA GLY A 168 -28.42 5.30 -7.69
C GLY A 168 -28.39 3.80 -7.46
N ARG A 169 -27.21 3.21 -7.30
CA ARG A 169 -27.03 1.79 -6.98
C ARG A 169 -27.27 1.50 -5.50
N PHE A 170 -26.83 2.41 -4.61
CA PHE A 170 -27.10 2.36 -3.19
C PHE A 170 -28.13 3.42 -2.78
N THR A 171 -28.97 3.09 -1.80
CA THR A 171 -29.94 3.99 -1.16
C THR A 171 -29.46 4.33 0.26
N VAL A 172 -28.26 4.93 0.33
CA VAL A 172 -27.59 5.26 1.58
C VAL A 172 -27.72 6.77 1.82
N ASP A 173 -28.39 7.15 2.93
CA ASP A 173 -28.55 8.55 3.32
C ASP A 173 -27.29 9.14 3.98
N ASP A 174 -26.58 8.32 4.74
CA ASP A 174 -25.34 8.68 5.46
C ASP A 174 -24.20 7.70 5.10
N PRO A 175 -23.31 8.09 4.16
CA PRO A 175 -22.18 7.24 3.75
C PRO A 175 -21.17 6.94 4.84
N GLU A 176 -21.00 7.83 5.83
CA GLU A 176 -20.08 7.59 6.96
C GLU A 176 -20.65 6.55 7.90
N LEU A 177 -21.94 6.58 8.18
CA LEU A 177 -22.63 5.56 8.95
C LEU A 177 -22.60 4.20 8.22
N ALA A 178 -22.81 4.19 6.91
CA ALA A 178 -22.70 3.00 6.08
C ALA A 178 -21.30 2.40 6.13
N LEU A 179 -20.25 3.24 6.05
CA LEU A 179 -18.86 2.81 6.23
C LEU A 179 -18.64 2.19 7.60
N ALA A 180 -19.14 2.81 8.66
CA ALA A 180 -19.00 2.29 10.03
C ALA A 180 -19.66 0.91 10.19
N MET A 181 -20.83 0.70 9.60
CA MET A 181 -21.54 -0.58 9.60
C MET A 181 -20.78 -1.64 8.79
N ALA A 182 -20.39 -1.33 7.55
CA ALA A 182 -19.66 -2.27 6.70
C ALA A 182 -18.28 -2.63 7.29
N GLY A 183 -17.54 -1.64 7.76
CA GLY A 183 -16.24 -1.84 8.38
C GLY A 183 -16.33 -2.62 9.70
N GLY A 184 -17.34 -2.35 10.53
CA GLY A 184 -17.61 -3.11 11.75
C GLY A 184 -17.93 -4.57 11.45
N ALA A 185 -18.76 -4.84 10.45
CA ALA A 185 -19.07 -6.21 10.00
C ALA A 185 -17.82 -6.94 9.48
N LEU A 186 -16.98 -6.25 8.69
CA LEU A 186 -15.72 -6.82 8.19
C LEU A 186 -14.75 -7.19 9.31
N LEU A 187 -14.58 -6.31 10.31
CA LEU A 187 -13.74 -6.59 11.49
C LEU A 187 -14.32 -7.73 12.33
N GLY A 188 -15.65 -7.78 12.49
CA GLY A 188 -16.35 -8.88 13.12
C GLY A 188 -16.10 -10.21 12.41
N LEU A 189 -16.21 -10.23 11.08
CA LEU A 189 -15.88 -11.38 10.25
C LEU A 189 -14.43 -11.82 10.44
N GLY A 190 -13.47 -10.91 10.39
CA GLY A 190 -12.06 -11.23 10.59
C GLY A 190 -11.78 -11.87 11.94
N ASN A 191 -12.40 -11.37 13.03
CA ASN A 191 -12.29 -11.98 14.34
C ASN A 191 -12.97 -13.37 14.40
N LEU A 192 -14.12 -13.54 13.76
CA LEU A 192 -14.81 -14.82 13.66
C LEU A 192 -13.95 -15.86 12.94
N LEU A 193 -13.39 -15.50 11.78
CA LEU A 193 -12.51 -16.39 11.02
C LEU A 193 -11.25 -16.75 11.79
N ARG A 194 -10.65 -15.83 12.53
CA ARG A 194 -9.51 -16.10 13.40
C ARG A 194 -9.83 -17.14 14.48
N ASN A 195 -11.02 -17.06 15.09
CA ASN A 195 -11.44 -17.93 16.18
C ASN A 195 -12.00 -19.28 15.68
N GLN A 196 -12.34 -19.40 14.40
CA GLN A 196 -12.89 -20.60 13.77
C GLN A 196 -12.06 -20.99 12.54
N PRO A 197 -10.89 -21.63 12.72
CA PRO A 197 -9.97 -21.93 11.62
C PRO A 197 -10.57 -22.80 10.51
N ASP A 198 -11.53 -23.66 10.82
CA ASP A 198 -12.18 -24.57 9.87
C ASP A 198 -13.36 -23.93 9.11
N ARG A 199 -13.74 -22.68 9.44
CA ARG A 199 -14.81 -21.99 8.74
C ARG A 199 -14.35 -21.62 7.32
N ASP A 200 -15.19 -21.90 6.35
CA ASP A 200 -15.00 -21.45 4.96
C ASP A 200 -15.03 -19.91 4.92
N ASP A 201 -13.85 -19.32 4.70
CA ASP A 201 -13.67 -17.87 4.62
C ASP A 201 -14.31 -17.28 3.37
N ALA A 202 -14.33 -18.05 2.28
CA ALA A 202 -14.93 -17.66 1.04
C ALA A 202 -16.45 -17.51 1.21
N ALA A 203 -17.12 -18.55 1.64
CA ALA A 203 -18.56 -18.55 1.84
C ALA A 203 -18.99 -17.52 2.91
N ALA A 204 -18.24 -17.40 4.01
CA ALA A 204 -18.54 -16.46 5.08
C ALA A 204 -18.39 -15.00 4.61
N THR A 205 -17.36 -14.69 3.83
CA THR A 205 -17.14 -13.34 3.28
C THR A 205 -18.24 -12.97 2.28
N ASP A 206 -18.59 -13.89 1.39
CA ASP A 206 -19.63 -13.64 0.37
C ASP A 206 -21.00 -13.41 1.03
N ALA A 207 -21.34 -14.19 2.05
CA ALA A 207 -22.58 -14.00 2.80
C ALA A 207 -22.64 -12.63 3.49
N VAL A 208 -21.58 -12.22 4.18
CA VAL A 208 -21.52 -10.88 4.80
C VAL A 208 -21.60 -9.79 3.76
N THR A 209 -20.95 -9.95 2.60
CA THR A 209 -21.01 -8.96 1.53
C THR A 209 -22.43 -8.84 0.95
N GLU A 210 -23.12 -9.98 0.71
CA GLU A 210 -24.51 -10.00 0.25
C GLU A 210 -25.41 -9.23 1.23
N ASP A 211 -25.26 -9.46 2.53
CA ASP A 211 -26.04 -8.78 3.56
C ASP A 211 -25.76 -7.27 3.61
N ILE A 212 -24.49 -6.85 3.45
CA ILE A 212 -24.14 -5.41 3.37
C ILE A 212 -24.72 -4.76 2.11
N LEU A 213 -24.66 -5.41 0.96
CA LEU A 213 -25.25 -4.89 -0.27
C LEU A 213 -26.79 -4.69 -0.13
N ARG A 214 -27.44 -5.65 0.50
CA ARG A 214 -28.88 -5.56 0.80
C ARG A 214 -29.19 -4.43 1.80
N LEU A 215 -28.36 -4.26 2.81
CA LEU A 215 -28.45 -3.14 3.75
C LEU A 215 -28.32 -1.79 3.04
N PHE A 216 -27.51 -1.73 1.99
CA PHE A 216 -27.33 -0.53 1.16
C PHE A 216 -28.41 -0.38 0.07
N GLY A 217 -29.41 -1.26 0.05
CA GLY A 217 -30.62 -1.11 -0.77
C GLY A 217 -30.67 -1.95 -2.04
N LEU A 218 -29.70 -2.85 -2.31
CA LEU A 218 -29.79 -3.75 -3.44
C LEU A 218 -30.85 -4.83 -3.22
N PRO A 219 -31.58 -5.24 -4.29
CA PRO A 219 -32.42 -6.44 -4.26
C PRO A 219 -31.61 -7.69 -3.93
N ALA A 220 -32.21 -8.66 -3.24
CA ALA A 220 -31.51 -9.85 -2.74
C ALA A 220 -30.94 -10.73 -3.86
N ASP A 221 -31.63 -10.82 -4.99
CA ASP A 221 -31.18 -11.55 -6.17
C ASP A 221 -29.98 -10.88 -6.85
N GLU A 222 -29.99 -9.57 -6.94
CA GLU A 222 -28.90 -8.78 -7.50
C GLU A 222 -27.65 -8.82 -6.59
N ALA A 223 -27.82 -8.66 -5.27
CA ALA A 223 -26.72 -8.77 -4.30
C ALA A 223 -26.04 -10.14 -4.39
N ARG A 224 -26.83 -11.21 -4.51
CA ARG A 224 -26.34 -12.58 -4.70
C ARG A 224 -25.61 -12.76 -6.03
N ASP A 225 -26.14 -12.22 -7.13
CA ASP A 225 -25.49 -12.28 -8.45
C ASP A 225 -24.11 -11.64 -8.39
N ILE A 226 -24.01 -10.42 -7.85
CA ILE A 226 -22.72 -9.72 -7.68
C ILE A 226 -21.74 -10.54 -6.83
N CYS A 227 -22.20 -11.12 -5.72
CA CYS A 227 -21.35 -11.92 -4.83
C CYS A 227 -20.96 -13.28 -5.42
N SER A 228 -21.70 -13.79 -6.42
CA SER A 228 -21.37 -15.03 -7.13
C SER A 228 -20.28 -14.87 -8.20
N ARG A 229 -20.00 -13.64 -8.63
CA ARG A 229 -19.02 -13.38 -9.69
C ARG A 229 -17.61 -13.77 -9.23
N PRO A 230 -16.78 -14.34 -10.13
CA PRO A 230 -15.43 -14.76 -9.77
C PRO A 230 -14.58 -13.56 -9.35
N LEU A 231 -13.77 -13.77 -8.31
CA LEU A 231 -12.75 -12.80 -7.89
C LEU A 231 -11.44 -13.05 -8.65
N PRO A 232 -10.65 -12.02 -8.91
CA PRO A 232 -9.29 -12.20 -9.41
C PRO A 232 -8.46 -13.01 -8.40
N ASP A 233 -7.49 -13.75 -8.93
CA ASP A 233 -6.57 -14.55 -8.11
C ASP A 233 -5.63 -13.63 -7.33
N LEU A 234 -5.68 -13.72 -6.00
CA LEU A 234 -4.79 -12.99 -5.11
C LEU A 234 -3.37 -13.58 -5.06
N ASP A 235 -3.22 -14.88 -5.40
CA ASP A 235 -1.94 -15.59 -5.30
C ASP A 235 -1.03 -15.30 -6.51
N GLY A 236 -1.62 -14.84 -7.63
CA GLY A 236 -0.88 -14.43 -8.84
C GLY A 236 -0.28 -13.02 -8.77
N ILE A 237 -0.62 -12.25 -7.74
CA ILE A 237 -0.08 -10.91 -7.56
C ILE A 237 1.09 -11.00 -6.60
N ALA A 238 2.31 -11.08 -7.17
CA ALA A 238 3.55 -10.98 -6.41
C ALA A 238 3.48 -9.76 -5.48
N GLU A 239 3.94 -9.94 -4.22
CA GLU A 239 4.22 -8.78 -3.37
C GLU A 239 5.04 -7.78 -4.21
N PRO A 240 4.69 -6.48 -4.23
CA PRO A 240 5.56 -5.51 -4.86
C PRO A 240 6.93 -5.70 -4.22
N ASP A 241 7.89 -6.11 -5.03
CA ASP A 241 9.27 -6.38 -4.63
C ASP A 241 9.67 -5.34 -3.61
N SER A 242 9.93 -5.77 -2.39
CA SER A 242 10.57 -4.91 -1.40
C SER A 242 11.94 -4.62 -2.01
N ALA A 243 12.04 -3.49 -2.70
CA ALA A 243 13.12 -3.10 -3.59
C ALA A 243 14.49 -3.48 -3.00
N ALA A 244 15.16 -4.35 -3.74
CA ALA A 244 16.54 -4.78 -3.52
C ALA A 244 17.52 -3.61 -3.40
#